data_9134e3c750fdcfb660e47d057c04fb35
#
_entry.id   9134e3c750fdcfb660e47d057c04fb35
#
_cell.length_a   1.000
_cell.length_b   1.000
_cell.length_c   1.000
_cell.angle_alpha   90.00
_cell.angle_beta   90.00
_cell.angle_gamma   90.00
#
_symmetry.space_group_name_H-M   'P 1'
#
loop_
_entity.id
_entity.type
_entity.pdbx_description
1 polymer ?
#
loop_
_entity_poly.entity_id
_entity_poly.type
_entity_poly.pdbx_seq_one_letter_code
_entity_poly.pdbx_strand_id
1 'polypeptide(L)'
;MILLPQSLFEQIISHARECAPHECCGLVGGNSTTTRTVYPLRNIASEPLVTYEAAPEDLFAAQRAMRQRGEQLLAIYHSHPRSKDPEPSATDVRLAYYPTAVYFIVGLGDREPCLRAFRISDREGRWEPVEYAIAADTNH
;
A
#
# COMPACT_ATOMS: atom_id res chain seq x y z
N MET A 1 -8.70 -13.96 -0.30
CA MET A 1 -7.42 -13.55 0.33
C MET A 1 -6.45 -13.08 -0.75
N ILE A 2 -5.85 -11.92 -0.54
CA ILE A 2 -4.86 -11.37 -1.47
C ILE A 2 -3.59 -12.21 -1.39
N LEU A 3 -3.03 -12.56 -2.55
CA LEU A 3 -1.72 -13.19 -2.65
C LEU A 3 -0.69 -12.13 -3.04
N LEU A 4 0.36 -12.01 -2.23
CA LEU A 4 1.44 -11.04 -2.42
C LEU A 4 2.74 -11.80 -2.67
N PRO A 5 3.24 -11.84 -3.91
CA PRO A 5 4.54 -12.47 -4.18
C PRO A 5 5.66 -11.86 -3.34
N GLN A 6 6.62 -12.67 -2.93
CA GLN A 6 7.74 -12.25 -2.09
C GLN A 6 8.49 -11.06 -2.68
N SER A 7 8.71 -11.04 -4.00
CA SER A 7 9.40 -9.92 -4.66
C SER A 7 8.64 -8.60 -4.51
N LEU A 8 7.31 -8.64 -4.58
CA LEU A 8 6.50 -7.43 -4.41
C LEU A 8 6.51 -6.97 -2.96
N PHE A 9 6.45 -7.90 -2.01
CA PHE A 9 6.60 -7.58 -0.59
C PHE A 9 7.92 -6.83 -0.37
N GLU A 10 9.02 -7.34 -0.91
CA GLU A 10 10.33 -6.72 -0.77
C GLU A 10 10.40 -5.34 -1.42
N GLN A 11 9.73 -5.15 -2.57
CA GLN A 11 9.66 -3.83 -3.21
C GLN A 11 8.94 -2.82 -2.33
N ILE A 12 7.81 -3.21 -1.72
CA ILE A 12 7.05 -2.33 -0.83
C ILE A 12 7.90 -1.96 0.39
N ILE A 13 8.54 -2.93 1.02
CA ILE A 13 9.40 -2.69 2.19
C ILE A 13 10.58 -1.79 1.83
N SER A 14 11.22 -2.04 0.69
CA SER A 14 12.34 -1.23 0.21
C SER A 14 11.91 0.23 0.01
N HIS A 15 10.76 0.45 -0.63
CA HIS A 15 10.22 1.79 -0.84
C HIS A 15 9.96 2.49 0.50
N ALA A 16 9.37 1.77 1.46
CA ALA A 16 9.10 2.34 2.78
C ALA A 16 10.40 2.75 3.49
N ARG A 17 11.45 1.95 3.39
CA ARG A 17 12.75 2.25 3.99
C ARG A 17 13.43 3.45 3.32
N GLU A 18 13.33 3.55 2.01
CA GLU A 18 13.90 4.67 1.26
C GLU A 18 13.26 5.99 1.64
N CYS A 19 11.95 5.99 1.89
CA CYS A 19 11.21 7.21 2.22
C CYS A 19 11.34 7.61 3.69
N ALA A 20 11.64 6.66 4.59
CA ALA A 20 11.68 6.94 6.02
C ALA A 20 12.63 8.12 6.33
N PRO A 21 12.27 9.05 7.21
CA PRO A 21 11.14 9.04 8.15
C PRO A 21 9.80 9.53 7.58
N HIS A 22 9.74 9.85 6.29
CA HIS A 22 8.48 10.21 5.63
C HIS A 22 7.65 8.97 5.34
N GLU A 23 6.33 9.11 5.32
CA GLU A 23 5.45 8.06 4.85
C GLU A 23 5.67 7.86 3.35
N CYS A 24 5.75 6.61 2.91
CA CYS A 24 5.71 6.29 1.49
C CYS A 24 4.27 5.99 1.07
N CYS A 25 4.01 5.99 -0.23
CA CYS A 25 2.73 5.54 -0.75
C CYS A 25 2.89 4.91 -2.13
N GLY A 26 1.94 4.09 -2.51
CA GLY A 26 1.95 3.45 -3.81
C GLY A 26 0.68 2.65 -4.07
N LEU A 27 0.59 2.13 -5.29
CA LEU A 27 -0.51 1.29 -5.73
C LEU A 27 0.02 -0.11 -6.03
N VAL A 28 -0.85 -1.10 -5.93
CA VAL A 28 -0.53 -2.47 -6.30
C VAL A 28 -1.61 -2.96 -7.26
N GLY A 29 -1.20 -3.31 -8.46
CA GLY A 29 -2.07 -3.84 -9.49
C GLY A 29 -1.97 -5.34 -9.62
N GLY A 30 -3.01 -5.95 -10.15
CA GLY A 30 -3.01 -7.38 -10.41
C GLY A 30 -4.33 -7.85 -10.97
N ASN A 31 -4.56 -9.16 -10.87
CA ASN A 31 -5.76 -9.79 -11.41
C ASN A 31 -6.38 -10.70 -10.37
N SER A 32 -7.70 -10.63 -10.23
CA SER A 32 -8.44 -11.42 -9.25
C SER A 32 -7.93 -11.13 -7.83
N THR A 33 -7.21 -12.05 -7.19
CA THR A 33 -6.64 -11.87 -5.86
C THR A 33 -5.11 -11.88 -5.85
N THR A 34 -4.48 -11.99 -7.02
CA THR A 34 -3.02 -12.07 -7.13
C THR A 34 -2.45 -10.73 -7.56
N THR A 35 -1.62 -10.14 -6.70
CA THR A 35 -0.92 -8.90 -7.04
C THR A 35 0.23 -9.21 -8.00
N ARG A 36 0.50 -8.27 -8.92
CA ARG A 36 1.50 -8.46 -9.98
C ARG A 36 2.52 -7.35 -10.07
N THR A 37 2.12 -6.11 -9.80
CA THR A 37 2.99 -4.95 -10.03
C THR A 37 2.83 -3.94 -8.90
N VAL A 38 3.96 -3.45 -8.39
CA VAL A 38 4.00 -2.34 -7.44
C VAL A 38 4.27 -1.05 -8.20
N TYR A 39 3.50 -0.02 -7.92
CA TYR A 39 3.63 1.31 -8.52
C TYR A 39 3.95 2.31 -7.41
N PRO A 40 5.24 2.57 -7.13
CA PRO A 40 5.60 3.57 -6.13
C PRO A 40 5.16 4.96 -6.58
N LEU A 41 4.65 5.75 -5.63
CA LEU A 41 4.21 7.11 -5.88
C LEU A 41 4.99 8.06 -4.98
N ARG A 42 5.21 9.30 -5.44
CA ARG A 42 5.82 10.32 -4.60
C ARG A 42 4.77 10.84 -3.60
N ASN A 43 5.20 11.05 -2.37
CA ASN A 43 4.38 11.68 -1.35
C ASN A 43 4.64 13.19 -1.38
N ILE A 44 3.65 13.97 -1.81
CA ILE A 44 3.74 15.44 -1.88
C ILE A 44 2.98 16.14 -0.75
N ALA A 45 2.62 15.41 0.30
CA ALA A 45 1.90 15.99 1.43
C ALA A 45 2.73 17.08 2.10
N SER A 46 2.05 18.10 2.64
CA SER A 46 2.71 19.17 3.38
C SER A 46 3.31 18.67 4.70
N GLU A 47 2.76 17.61 5.27
CA GLU A 47 3.26 16.99 6.50
C GLU A 47 3.58 15.52 6.27
N PRO A 48 4.65 15.23 5.48
CA PRO A 48 4.91 13.86 5.01
C PRO A 48 5.35 12.88 6.10
N LEU A 49 5.66 13.38 7.31
CA LEU A 49 6.00 12.52 8.45
C LEU A 49 4.78 11.82 9.04
N VAL A 50 3.57 12.34 8.80
CA VAL A 50 2.35 11.86 9.46
C VAL A 50 1.21 11.58 8.50
N THR A 51 1.36 11.92 7.21
CA THR A 51 0.34 11.65 6.19
C THR A 51 0.99 11.53 4.82
N TYR A 52 0.19 11.17 3.84
CA TYR A 52 0.65 11.12 2.46
C TYR A 52 -0.41 11.67 1.51
N GLU A 53 0.09 12.19 0.39
CA GLU A 53 -0.72 12.60 -0.74
C GLU A 53 0.06 12.23 -1.99
N ALA A 54 -0.52 11.38 -2.83
CA ALA A 54 0.16 10.92 -4.03
C ALA A 54 0.29 12.05 -5.06
N ALA A 55 1.45 12.18 -5.67
CA ALA A 55 1.64 13.12 -6.78
C ALA A 55 0.70 12.75 -7.93
N PRO A 56 -0.11 13.71 -8.44
CA PRO A 56 -1.08 13.38 -9.49
C PRO A 56 -0.46 12.77 -10.75
N GLU A 57 0.72 13.25 -11.16
CA GLU A 57 1.39 12.71 -12.35
C GLU A 57 1.74 11.23 -12.17
N ASP A 58 2.21 10.86 -10.99
CA ASP A 58 2.57 9.48 -10.68
C ASP A 58 1.32 8.60 -10.65
N LEU A 59 0.23 9.13 -10.08
CA LEU A 59 -1.04 8.42 -10.00
C LEU A 59 -1.60 8.12 -11.39
N PHE A 60 -1.60 9.13 -12.28
CA PHE A 60 -2.05 8.94 -13.66
C PHE A 60 -1.18 7.96 -14.43
N ALA A 61 0.15 8.02 -14.23
CA ALA A 61 1.07 7.10 -14.89
C ALA A 61 0.82 5.65 -14.43
N ALA A 62 0.60 5.46 -13.14
CA ALA A 62 0.32 4.14 -12.58
C ALA A 62 -1.00 3.58 -13.14
N GLN A 63 -2.05 4.40 -13.17
CA GLN A 63 -3.35 3.98 -13.69
C GLN A 63 -3.28 3.62 -15.18
N ARG A 64 -2.53 4.39 -15.96
CA ARG A 64 -2.31 4.10 -17.38
C ARG A 64 -1.57 2.76 -17.55
N ALA A 65 -0.52 2.55 -16.78
CA ALA A 65 0.26 1.30 -16.86
C ALA A 65 -0.60 0.10 -16.47
N MET A 66 -1.44 0.22 -15.46
CA MET A 66 -2.36 -0.85 -15.07
C MET A 66 -3.32 -1.20 -16.22
N ARG A 67 -3.90 -0.18 -16.87
CA ARG A 67 -4.79 -0.42 -18.01
C ARG A 67 -4.06 -1.12 -19.17
N GLN A 68 -2.84 -0.70 -19.46
CA GLN A 68 -2.05 -1.30 -20.53
C GLN A 68 -1.70 -2.76 -20.26
N ARG A 69 -1.55 -3.12 -18.98
CA ARG A 69 -1.24 -4.49 -18.55
C ARG A 69 -2.48 -5.34 -18.27
N GLY A 70 -3.67 -4.76 -18.39
CA GLY A 70 -4.91 -5.46 -18.07
C GLY A 70 -5.04 -5.76 -16.58
N GLU A 71 -4.47 -4.93 -15.73
CA GLU A 71 -4.52 -5.08 -14.28
C GLU A 71 -5.64 -4.22 -13.68
N GLN A 72 -6.11 -4.67 -12.51
CA GLN A 72 -7.02 -3.91 -11.67
C GLN A 72 -6.27 -3.43 -10.44
N LEU A 73 -6.74 -2.36 -9.82
CA LEU A 73 -6.21 -1.89 -8.55
C LEU A 73 -6.66 -2.85 -7.44
N LEU A 74 -5.72 -3.59 -6.86
CA LEU A 74 -6.02 -4.54 -5.79
C LEU A 74 -5.68 -3.99 -4.40
N ALA A 75 -4.63 -3.18 -4.30
CA ALA A 75 -4.21 -2.65 -3.01
C ALA A 75 -3.60 -1.26 -3.15
N ILE A 76 -3.66 -0.53 -2.05
CA ILE A 76 -3.01 0.76 -1.89
C ILE A 76 -2.12 0.61 -0.66
N TYR A 77 -0.86 1.04 -0.73
CA TYR A 77 0.01 0.93 0.43
C TYR A 77 0.56 2.28 0.85
N HIS A 78 0.84 2.38 2.14
CA HIS A 78 1.62 3.47 2.71
C HIS A 78 2.35 2.96 3.95
N SER A 79 3.21 3.79 4.53
CA SER A 79 3.99 3.39 5.70
C SER A 79 3.71 4.29 6.90
N HIS A 80 3.83 3.68 8.09
CA HIS A 80 3.91 4.36 9.37
C HIS A 80 5.31 4.05 9.92
N PRO A 81 6.35 4.82 9.54
CA PRO A 81 7.75 4.40 9.75
C PRO A 81 8.15 4.12 11.19
N ARG A 82 7.48 4.74 12.17
CA ARG A 82 7.80 4.55 13.58
C ARG A 82 6.95 3.50 14.27
N SER A 83 5.97 2.94 13.59
CA SER A 83 5.06 1.96 14.18
C SER A 83 5.64 0.56 14.10
N LYS A 84 5.51 -0.22 15.18
CA LYS A 84 5.85 -1.64 15.19
C LYS A 84 4.71 -2.50 14.67
N ASP A 85 3.47 -2.11 14.99
CA ASP A 85 2.25 -2.83 14.65
C ASP A 85 1.26 -1.82 14.07
N PRO A 86 1.42 -1.47 12.78
CA PRO A 86 0.71 -0.34 12.20
C PRO A 86 -0.78 -0.61 12.08
N GLU A 87 -1.56 0.43 12.38
CA GLU A 87 -3.02 0.44 12.21
C GLU A 87 -3.43 1.72 11.51
N PRO A 88 -4.58 1.72 10.80
CA PRO A 88 -5.05 2.93 10.15
C PRO A 88 -5.24 4.07 11.14
N SER A 89 -4.71 5.24 10.80
CA SER A 89 -4.94 6.47 11.58
C SER A 89 -6.33 7.03 11.25
N ALA A 90 -6.78 8.00 12.05
CA ALA A 90 -8.03 8.70 11.74
C ALA A 90 -7.97 9.37 10.37
N THR A 91 -6.80 9.92 10.01
CA THR A 91 -6.57 10.50 8.68
C THR A 91 -6.66 9.43 7.58
N ASP A 92 -6.07 8.25 7.80
CA ASP A 92 -6.14 7.15 6.86
C ASP A 92 -7.60 6.76 6.58
N VAL A 93 -8.43 6.69 7.62
CA VAL A 93 -9.84 6.34 7.48
C VAL A 93 -10.58 7.43 6.68
N ARG A 94 -10.33 8.70 7.01
CA ARG A 94 -10.98 9.83 6.31
C ARG A 94 -10.65 9.87 4.83
N LEU A 95 -9.43 9.46 4.45
CA LEU A 95 -8.93 9.54 3.08
C LEU A 95 -9.01 8.22 2.34
N ALA A 96 -9.74 7.24 2.87
CA ALA A 96 -9.90 5.93 2.24
C ALA A 96 -11.01 5.95 1.18
N TYR A 97 -10.66 6.43 -0.01
CA TYR A 97 -11.64 6.61 -1.09
C TYR A 97 -11.91 5.35 -1.93
N TYR A 98 -11.22 4.25 -1.65
CA TYR A 98 -11.29 3.04 -2.46
C TYR A 98 -11.75 1.86 -1.59
N PRO A 99 -13.06 1.74 -1.30
CA PRO A 99 -13.55 0.74 -0.34
C PRO A 99 -13.36 -0.71 -0.80
N THR A 100 -13.17 -0.95 -2.10
CA THR A 100 -12.96 -2.30 -2.63
C THR A 100 -11.49 -2.70 -2.65
N ALA A 101 -10.56 -1.76 -2.46
CA ALA A 101 -9.13 -2.07 -2.40
C ALA A 101 -8.73 -2.49 -0.99
N VAL A 102 -7.70 -3.32 -0.90
CA VAL A 102 -7.04 -3.62 0.37
C VAL A 102 -6.03 -2.52 0.65
N TYR A 103 -5.92 -2.10 1.90
CA TYR A 103 -4.91 -1.13 2.32
C TYR A 103 -3.80 -1.85 3.06
N PHE A 104 -2.59 -1.82 2.48
CA PHE A 104 -1.39 -2.32 3.14
C PHE A 104 -0.72 -1.19 3.90
N ILE A 105 -0.39 -1.40 5.17
CA ILE A 105 0.34 -0.42 5.97
C ILE A 105 1.62 -1.08 6.47
N VAL A 106 2.76 -0.42 6.20
CA VAL A 106 4.08 -0.92 6.58
C VAL A 106 4.55 -0.20 7.83
N GLY A 107 4.90 -0.97 8.87
CA GLY A 107 5.55 -0.45 10.05
C GLY A 107 7.03 -0.80 10.04
N LEU A 108 7.88 0.17 10.37
CA LEU A 108 9.33 -0.01 10.43
C LEU A 108 9.89 0.23 11.84
N GLY A 109 9.02 0.25 12.85
CA GLY A 109 9.41 0.57 14.22
C GLY A 109 10.14 -0.53 14.97
N ASP A 110 10.24 -1.72 14.42
CA ASP A 110 10.95 -2.85 14.98
C ASP A 110 12.03 -3.33 14.03
N ARG A 111 12.82 -4.33 14.45
CA ARG A 111 13.92 -4.89 13.64
C ARG A 111 13.39 -5.46 12.32
N GLU A 112 12.31 -6.21 12.40
CA GLU A 112 11.67 -6.76 11.22
C GLU A 112 10.54 -5.84 10.77
N PRO A 113 10.39 -5.60 9.46
CA PRO A 113 9.26 -4.81 8.97
C PRO A 113 7.96 -5.58 9.17
N CYS A 114 6.89 -4.84 9.44
CA CYS A 114 5.56 -5.41 9.62
C CYS A 114 4.64 -4.84 8.56
N LEU A 115 4.08 -5.68 7.69
CA LEU A 115 3.08 -5.27 6.71
C LEU A 115 1.74 -5.88 7.12
N ARG A 116 0.76 -5.02 7.37
CA ARG A 116 -0.61 -5.43 7.71
C ARG A 116 -1.57 -4.98 6.63
N ALA A 117 -2.65 -5.73 6.48
CA ALA A 117 -3.68 -5.46 5.48
C ALA A 117 -5.01 -5.14 6.15
N PHE A 118 -5.74 -4.19 5.57
CA PHE A 118 -7.01 -3.69 6.12
C PHE A 118 -8.03 -3.43 5.02
N ARG A 119 -9.29 -3.58 5.38
CA ARG A 119 -10.41 -2.95 4.68
C ARG A 119 -10.76 -1.69 5.47
N ILE A 120 -10.90 -0.58 4.77
CA ILE A 120 -11.17 0.71 5.42
C ILE A 120 -12.43 1.30 4.78
N SER A 121 -13.37 1.70 5.63
CA SER A 121 -14.60 2.36 5.21
C SER A 121 -14.62 3.78 5.75
N ASP A 122 -14.34 4.76 4.88
CA ASP A 122 -14.50 6.18 5.20
C ASP A 122 -15.95 6.47 5.61
N ARG A 123 -16.89 5.91 4.87
CA ARG A 123 -18.32 6.13 5.08
C ARG A 123 -18.80 5.71 6.47
N GLU A 124 -18.28 4.58 6.97
CA GLU A 124 -18.62 4.06 8.30
C GLU A 124 -17.65 4.51 9.38
N GLY A 125 -16.56 5.15 9.00
CA GLY A 125 -15.54 5.63 9.93
C GLY A 125 -14.80 4.52 10.65
N ARG A 126 -14.65 3.36 10.02
CA ARG A 126 -14.03 2.20 10.69
C ARG A 126 -13.18 1.38 9.73
N TRP A 127 -12.39 0.49 10.31
CA TRP A 127 -11.54 -0.43 9.57
C TRP A 127 -11.55 -1.80 10.23
N GLU A 128 -11.15 -2.80 9.45
CA GLU A 128 -10.96 -4.16 9.97
C GLU A 128 -9.72 -4.77 9.33
N PRO A 129 -8.96 -5.59 10.07
CA PRO A 129 -7.84 -6.30 9.48
C PRO A 129 -8.36 -7.38 8.53
N VAL A 130 -7.59 -7.64 7.47
CA VAL A 130 -7.87 -8.73 6.56
C VAL A 130 -6.61 -9.56 6.37
N GLU A 131 -6.78 -10.83 6.02
CA GLU A 131 -5.65 -11.72 5.80
C GLU A 131 -5.09 -11.54 4.40
N TYR A 132 -3.78 -11.75 4.27
CA TYR A 132 -3.11 -11.89 3.01
C TYR A 132 -2.02 -12.95 3.17
N ALA A 133 -1.54 -13.49 2.07
CA ALA A 133 -0.48 -14.48 2.10
C ALA A 133 0.68 -14.05 1.21
N ILE A 134 1.90 -14.23 1.71
CA ILE A 134 3.10 -14.04 0.91
C ILE A 134 3.34 -15.33 0.14
N ALA A 135 3.41 -15.21 -1.18
CA ALA A 135 3.58 -16.35 -2.06
C ALA A 135 4.98 -16.38 -2.64
N ALA A 136 5.49 -17.57 -2.92
CA ALA A 136 6.74 -17.69 -3.65
C ALA A 136 6.58 -17.08 -5.05
N ASP A 137 7.64 -16.47 -5.56
CA ASP A 137 7.63 -15.94 -6.93
C ASP A 137 7.53 -17.07 -7.93
N THR A 138 6.75 -16.83 -8.99
CA THR A 138 6.67 -17.77 -10.09
C THR A 138 7.85 -17.54 -11.03
N ASN A 139 8.60 -18.61 -11.31
CA ASN A 139 9.69 -18.57 -12.27
C ASN A 139 9.16 -19.01 -13.63
N HIS A 140 9.26 -18.14 -14.58
CA HIS A 140 8.84 -18.41 -15.96
C HIS A 140 9.97 -18.13 -16.91
#